data_59d035299769785963ef7d716c6b9f33
#
_entry.id   59d035299769785963ef7d716c6b9f33
#
_cell.length_a   1.000
_cell.length_b   1.000
_cell.length_c   1.000
_cell.angle_alpha   90.00
_cell.angle_beta   90.00
_cell.angle_gamma   90.00
#
_symmetry.space_group_name_H-M   'P 1'
#
loop_
_entity.id
_entity.type
_entity.pdbx_description
1 polymer ?
#
loop_
_entity_poly.entity_id
_entity_poly.type
_entity_poly.pdbx_seq_one_letter_code
_entity_poly.pdbx_strand_id
1 'polypeptide(L)'
;DFSLKDVQNAIKQKQPSWSNERIYKETNRLLNQDIIIPLAKSSQLEINRAIADFATFLLQEEHLGLAQEINVLVDDLARLGNRLAKAGEIEDYDELRRFSRIMDDRVRKIMKLFSHNENAILNIVEQAKANNAVQSLQKRYQAVIEAFDEYIEPMLEMVDIRGDFHACFNTIETQISLQIEQIDRLGKSYQDKRMLEQLRTRILEMHLVGRESLRKSADMLMPL
;
A
#
# COMPACT_ATOMS: atom_id res chain seq x y z
N ASP A 1 24.13 3.14 13.54
CA ASP A 1 24.54 3.82 14.77
C ASP A 1 25.19 5.14 14.40
N PHE A 2 24.90 6.21 15.15
CA PHE A 2 25.38 7.56 14.87
C PHE A 2 25.56 8.35 16.18
N SER A 3 26.32 9.44 16.13
CA SER A 3 26.54 10.31 17.28
C SER A 3 25.54 11.48 17.32
N LEU A 4 25.46 12.14 18.45
CA LEU A 4 24.66 13.36 18.63
C LEU A 4 25.09 14.49 17.66
N LYS A 5 26.39 14.54 17.33
CA LYS A 5 26.91 15.46 16.31
C LYS A 5 26.42 15.14 14.90
N ASP A 6 26.27 13.87 14.57
CA ASP A 6 25.79 13.46 13.26
C ASP A 6 24.34 13.88 13.06
N VAL A 7 23.51 13.76 14.11
CA VAL A 7 22.12 14.26 14.10
C VAL A 7 22.08 15.76 13.88
N GLN A 8 22.90 16.52 14.63
CA GLN A 8 22.97 17.97 14.50
C GLN A 8 23.44 18.41 13.11
N ASN A 9 24.43 17.71 12.55
CA ASN A 9 24.92 17.96 11.19
C ASN A 9 23.85 17.66 10.14
N ALA A 10 23.13 16.56 10.27
CA ALA A 10 22.04 16.22 9.38
C ALA A 10 20.91 17.26 9.40
N ILE A 11 20.52 17.72 10.59
CA ILE A 11 19.54 18.81 10.75
C ILE A 11 20.08 20.09 10.08
N LYS A 12 21.35 20.43 10.29
CA LYS A 12 21.98 21.62 9.69
C LYS A 12 22.02 21.58 8.19
N GLN A 13 22.30 20.42 7.60
CA GLN A 13 22.26 20.22 6.14
C GLN A 13 20.87 20.43 5.55
N LYS A 14 19.83 19.92 6.21
CA LYS A 14 18.43 20.05 5.76
C LYS A 14 17.85 21.45 6.02
N GLN A 15 18.31 22.12 7.07
CA GLN A 15 17.82 23.43 7.50
C GLN A 15 19.00 24.41 7.76
N PRO A 16 19.69 24.88 6.68
CA PRO A 16 20.90 25.71 6.82
C PRO A 16 20.65 27.04 7.55
N SER A 17 19.42 27.54 7.51
CA SER A 17 19.01 28.80 8.14
C SER A 17 18.81 28.72 9.66
N TRP A 18 18.79 27.52 10.25
CA TRP A 18 18.54 27.36 11.67
C TRP A 18 19.79 27.70 12.51
N SER A 19 19.56 28.40 13.63
CA SER A 19 20.61 28.68 14.63
C SER A 19 21.02 27.38 15.33
N ASN A 20 22.27 27.37 15.87
CA ASN A 20 22.75 26.21 16.62
C ASN A 20 21.88 25.90 17.85
N GLU A 21 21.33 26.94 18.50
CA GLU A 21 20.41 26.77 19.64
C GLU A 21 19.10 26.04 19.21
N ARG A 22 18.56 26.37 18.05
CA ARG A 22 17.36 25.70 17.50
C ARG A 22 17.65 24.26 17.13
N ILE A 23 18.81 23.99 16.53
CA ILE A 23 19.26 22.63 16.21
C ILE A 23 19.38 21.79 17.48
N TYR A 24 19.97 22.36 18.53
CA TYR A 24 20.12 21.69 19.84
C TYR A 24 18.75 21.36 20.47
N LYS A 25 17.81 22.32 20.46
CA LYS A 25 16.44 22.11 20.96
C LYS A 25 15.73 21.01 20.21
N GLU A 26 15.86 20.98 18.87
CA GLU A 26 15.21 19.95 18.07
C GLU A 26 15.85 18.58 18.29
N THR A 27 17.18 18.50 18.41
CA THR A 27 17.86 17.25 18.76
C THR A 27 17.37 16.69 20.11
N ASN A 28 17.25 17.53 21.14
CA ASN A 28 16.71 17.13 22.43
C ASN A 28 15.23 16.71 22.34
N ARG A 29 14.45 17.35 21.48
CA ARG A 29 13.07 16.95 21.22
C ARG A 29 12.97 15.54 20.62
N LEU A 30 13.83 15.21 19.65
CA LEU A 30 13.90 13.87 19.07
C LEU A 30 14.24 12.80 20.12
N LEU A 31 15.15 13.11 21.07
CA LEU A 31 15.47 12.24 22.20
C LEU A 31 14.30 12.09 23.17
N ASN A 32 13.65 13.19 23.56
CA ASN A 32 12.53 13.18 24.51
C ASN A 32 11.26 12.52 23.96
N GLN A 33 11.13 12.42 22.65
CA GLN A 33 10.02 11.75 21.96
C GLN A 33 10.35 10.30 21.59
N ASP A 34 11.49 9.76 22.06
CA ASP A 34 11.97 8.42 21.74
C ASP A 34 12.06 8.12 20.22
N ILE A 35 12.24 9.18 19.40
CA ILE A 35 12.46 9.05 17.96
C ILE A 35 13.87 8.53 17.71
N ILE A 36 14.84 9.06 18.45
CA ILE A 36 16.20 8.54 18.56
C ILE A 36 16.44 8.10 20.01
N ILE A 37 17.06 6.96 20.19
CA ILE A 37 17.28 6.34 21.50
C ILE A 37 18.77 6.07 21.71
N PRO A 38 19.28 6.21 22.95
CA PRO A 38 20.65 5.87 23.24
C PRO A 38 20.87 4.37 23.28
N LEU A 39 21.94 3.91 22.64
CA LEU A 39 22.38 2.53 22.72
C LEU A 39 22.97 2.21 24.10
N ALA A 40 22.54 1.09 24.68
CA ALA A 40 23.01 0.65 25.98
C ALA A 40 24.55 0.52 26.01
N LYS A 41 25.19 1.13 27.00
CA LYS A 41 26.64 1.12 27.20
C LYS A 41 27.47 1.76 26.08
N SER A 42 26.89 2.66 25.31
CA SER A 42 27.55 3.37 24.21
C SER A 42 27.19 4.86 24.28
N SER A 43 28.03 5.73 23.71
CA SER A 43 27.69 7.13 23.44
C SER A 43 26.99 7.32 22.10
N GLN A 44 26.61 6.22 21.44
CA GLN A 44 25.93 6.21 20.16
C GLN A 44 24.42 6.21 20.34
N LEU A 45 23.74 6.65 19.29
CA LEU A 45 22.30 6.72 19.19
C LEU A 45 21.84 5.80 18.03
N GLU A 46 20.62 5.33 18.14
CA GLU A 46 19.92 4.66 17.02
C GLU A 46 18.53 5.27 16.83
N ILE A 47 17.98 5.10 15.64
CA ILE A 47 16.57 5.44 15.40
C ILE A 47 15.73 4.36 16.09
N ASN A 48 14.69 4.77 16.81
CA ASN A 48 13.72 3.83 17.37
C ASN A 48 13.20 2.88 16.27
N ARG A 49 13.31 1.59 16.51
CA ARG A 49 13.01 0.56 15.50
C ARG A 49 11.60 0.69 14.93
N ALA A 50 10.61 0.98 15.76
CA ALA A 50 9.23 1.17 15.28
C ALA A 50 9.12 2.37 14.32
N ILE A 51 9.87 3.45 14.58
CA ILE A 51 9.92 4.63 13.72
C ILE A 51 10.73 4.34 12.45
N ALA A 52 11.84 3.61 12.56
CA ALA A 52 12.62 3.19 11.40
C ALA A 52 11.80 2.26 10.48
N ASP A 53 11.09 1.30 11.05
CA ASP A 53 10.20 0.39 10.31
C ASP A 53 9.05 1.16 9.65
N PHE A 54 8.45 2.13 10.35
CA PHE A 54 7.42 3.01 9.80
C PHE A 54 7.96 3.93 8.70
N ALA A 55 9.13 4.54 8.88
CA ALA A 55 9.77 5.35 7.85
C ALA A 55 10.17 4.50 6.63
N THR A 56 10.69 3.30 6.85
CA THR A 56 11.00 2.35 5.77
C THR A 56 9.74 1.93 5.03
N PHE A 57 8.64 1.69 5.75
CA PHE A 57 7.34 1.42 5.16
C PHE A 57 6.87 2.59 4.28
N LEU A 58 6.96 3.85 4.78
CA LEU A 58 6.61 5.03 3.99
C LEU A 58 7.53 5.22 2.77
N LEU A 59 8.84 4.97 2.93
CA LEU A 59 9.82 5.11 1.83
C LEU A 59 9.72 3.95 0.82
N GLN A 60 9.31 2.77 1.24
CA GLN A 60 9.06 1.65 0.33
C GLN A 60 7.82 1.90 -0.54
N GLU A 61 6.83 2.63 -0.02
CA GLU A 61 5.70 3.09 -0.83
C GLU A 61 6.11 4.09 -1.92
N GLU A 62 7.24 4.80 -1.75
CA GLU A 62 7.80 5.69 -2.78
C GLU A 62 8.72 4.98 -3.81
N HIS A 63 9.21 3.75 -3.52
CA HIS A 63 10.27 3.11 -4.31
C HIS A 63 9.86 1.88 -5.13
N LEU A 64 8.76 1.25 -4.79
CA LEU A 64 8.18 0.23 -5.65
C LEU A 64 7.09 0.91 -6.48
N GLY A 65 7.27 0.98 -7.79
CA GLY A 65 6.19 1.45 -8.65
C GLY A 65 4.90 0.70 -8.31
N LEU A 66 3.77 1.39 -8.28
CA LEU A 66 2.45 0.86 -7.90
C LEU A 66 2.16 -0.49 -8.57
N ALA A 67 2.52 -0.63 -9.85
CA ALA A 67 2.37 -1.85 -10.63
C ALA A 67 3.07 -3.06 -9.99
N GLN A 68 4.31 -2.89 -9.56
CA GLN A 68 5.09 -4.00 -8.99
C GLN A 68 4.54 -4.45 -7.63
N GLU A 69 4.12 -3.50 -6.80
CA GLU A 69 3.54 -3.83 -5.49
C GLU A 69 2.20 -4.56 -5.64
N ILE A 70 1.37 -4.11 -6.57
CA ILE A 70 0.10 -4.76 -6.90
C ILE A 70 0.33 -6.16 -7.44
N ASN A 71 1.25 -6.35 -8.40
CA ASN A 71 1.58 -7.65 -8.97
C ASN A 71 2.02 -8.65 -7.88
N VAL A 72 2.90 -8.24 -6.98
CA VAL A 72 3.33 -9.09 -5.84
C VAL A 72 2.15 -9.49 -4.95
N LEU A 73 1.22 -8.56 -4.66
CA LEU A 73 0.06 -8.85 -3.83
C LEU A 73 -0.93 -9.79 -4.53
N VAL A 74 -1.10 -9.67 -5.84
CA VAL A 74 -1.98 -10.54 -6.61
C VAL A 74 -1.41 -11.95 -6.73
N ASP A 75 -0.12 -12.08 -6.99
CA ASP A 75 0.56 -13.39 -6.98
C ASP A 75 0.46 -14.07 -5.60
N ASP A 76 0.57 -13.29 -4.54
CA ASP A 76 0.39 -13.81 -3.17
C ASP A 76 -1.05 -14.26 -2.94
N LEU A 77 -2.04 -13.48 -3.39
CA LEU A 77 -3.46 -13.86 -3.32
C LEU A 77 -3.77 -15.12 -4.13
N ALA A 78 -3.21 -15.29 -5.33
CA ALA A 78 -3.37 -16.50 -6.13
C ALA A 78 -2.85 -17.74 -5.39
N ARG A 79 -1.65 -17.62 -4.80
CA ARG A 79 -1.07 -18.70 -3.99
C ARG A 79 -1.89 -19.02 -2.75
N LEU A 80 -2.39 -18.01 -2.06
CA LEU A 80 -3.24 -18.15 -0.88
C LEU A 80 -4.59 -18.77 -1.23
N GLY A 81 -5.21 -18.40 -2.37
CA GLY A 81 -6.43 -19.00 -2.87
C GLY A 81 -6.29 -20.51 -3.07
N ASN A 82 -5.19 -20.96 -3.70
CA ASN A 82 -4.90 -22.37 -3.89
C ASN A 82 -4.70 -23.11 -2.55
N ARG A 83 -4.07 -22.48 -1.56
CA ARG A 83 -3.91 -23.06 -0.22
C ARG A 83 -5.23 -23.13 0.54
N LEU A 84 -6.06 -22.11 0.40
CA LEU A 84 -7.41 -22.08 0.98
C LEU A 84 -8.27 -23.21 0.40
N ALA A 85 -8.24 -23.42 -0.90
CA ALA A 85 -8.97 -24.51 -1.55
C ALA A 85 -8.52 -25.89 -1.01
N LYS A 86 -7.20 -26.11 -0.92
CA LYS A 86 -6.65 -27.38 -0.36
C LYS A 86 -7.04 -27.57 1.11
N ALA A 87 -6.98 -26.55 1.93
CA ALA A 87 -7.40 -26.61 3.32
C ALA A 87 -8.87 -27.02 3.43
N GLY A 88 -9.73 -26.49 2.56
CA GLY A 88 -11.14 -26.90 2.50
C GLY A 88 -11.33 -28.35 2.07
N GLU A 89 -10.59 -28.82 1.06
CA GLU A 89 -10.66 -30.22 0.58
C GLU A 89 -10.34 -31.23 1.68
N ILE A 90 -9.36 -30.94 2.53
CA ILE A 90 -8.97 -31.80 3.66
C ILE A 90 -9.70 -31.46 4.98
N GLU A 91 -10.66 -30.56 4.94
CA GLU A 91 -11.45 -30.07 6.08
C GLU A 91 -10.59 -29.48 7.21
N ASP A 92 -9.43 -28.89 6.91
CA ASP A 92 -8.59 -28.16 7.86
C ASP A 92 -9.09 -26.74 8.06
N TYR A 93 -10.03 -26.57 8.98
CA TYR A 93 -10.67 -25.28 9.25
C TYR A 93 -9.74 -24.27 9.94
N ASP A 94 -8.69 -24.70 10.61
CA ASP A 94 -7.72 -23.79 11.21
C ASP A 94 -6.83 -23.14 10.15
N GLU A 95 -6.33 -23.92 9.20
CA GLU A 95 -5.61 -23.39 8.04
C GLU A 95 -6.54 -22.55 7.13
N LEU A 96 -7.79 -22.96 6.94
CA LEU A 96 -8.79 -22.20 6.18
C LEU A 96 -9.00 -20.80 6.80
N ARG A 97 -9.16 -20.71 8.13
CA ARG A 97 -9.27 -19.43 8.85
C ARG A 97 -8.01 -18.59 8.71
N ARG A 98 -6.84 -19.22 8.82
CA ARG A 98 -5.55 -18.56 8.69
C ARG A 98 -5.38 -17.93 7.31
N PHE A 99 -5.59 -18.69 6.24
CA PHE A 99 -5.46 -18.18 4.87
C PHE A 99 -6.50 -17.11 4.56
N SER A 100 -7.73 -17.26 5.00
CA SER A 100 -8.77 -16.24 4.81
C SER A 100 -8.39 -14.89 5.44
N ARG A 101 -7.82 -14.89 6.65
CA ARG A 101 -7.35 -13.65 7.29
C ARG A 101 -6.21 -13.01 6.54
N ILE A 102 -5.22 -13.79 6.10
CA ILE A 102 -4.09 -13.27 5.34
C ILE A 102 -4.58 -12.69 3.99
N MET A 103 -5.50 -13.36 3.32
CA MET A 103 -6.10 -12.85 2.08
C MET A 103 -6.86 -11.54 2.31
N ASP A 104 -7.65 -11.45 3.39
CA ASP A 104 -8.36 -10.23 3.77
C ASP A 104 -7.39 -9.04 3.97
N ASP A 105 -6.27 -9.26 4.63
CA ASP A 105 -5.23 -8.25 4.81
C ASP A 105 -4.59 -7.82 3.48
N ARG A 106 -4.35 -8.76 2.55
CA ARG A 106 -3.82 -8.44 1.22
C ARG A 106 -4.80 -7.61 0.38
N VAL A 107 -6.08 -8.00 0.38
CA VAL A 107 -7.14 -7.24 -0.31
C VAL A 107 -7.25 -5.82 0.25
N ARG A 108 -7.21 -5.66 1.58
CA ARG A 108 -7.20 -4.33 2.21
C ARG A 108 -5.99 -3.51 1.80
N LYS A 109 -4.82 -4.13 1.67
CA LYS A 109 -3.61 -3.45 1.23
C LYS A 109 -3.75 -2.94 -0.20
N ILE A 110 -4.28 -3.75 -1.11
CA ILE A 110 -4.58 -3.31 -2.49
C ILE A 110 -5.54 -2.12 -2.50
N MET A 111 -6.62 -2.16 -1.71
CA MET A 111 -7.56 -1.04 -1.61
C MET A 111 -6.90 0.25 -1.11
N LYS A 112 -5.96 0.15 -0.17
CA LYS A 112 -5.17 1.30 0.29
C LYS A 112 -4.27 1.86 -0.81
N LEU A 113 -3.65 1.00 -1.62
CA LEU A 113 -2.83 1.44 -2.75
C LEU A 113 -3.63 2.27 -3.75
N PHE A 114 -4.89 1.94 -4.01
CA PHE A 114 -5.76 2.77 -4.84
C PHE A 114 -5.95 4.18 -4.27
N SER A 115 -6.21 4.30 -2.97
CA SER A 115 -6.38 5.60 -2.32
C SER A 115 -5.08 6.41 -2.31
N HIS A 116 -3.93 5.76 -2.12
CA HIS A 116 -2.61 6.42 -2.23
C HIS A 116 -2.35 6.92 -3.64
N ASN A 117 -2.72 6.14 -4.64
CA ASN A 117 -2.60 6.48 -6.04
C ASN A 117 -3.41 7.74 -6.40
N GLU A 118 -4.67 7.81 -5.94
CA GLU A 118 -5.51 9.02 -6.13
C GLU A 118 -4.83 10.26 -5.55
N ASN A 119 -4.25 10.17 -4.36
CA ASN A 119 -3.56 11.27 -3.71
C ASN A 119 -2.26 11.68 -4.44
N ALA A 120 -1.49 10.72 -4.94
CA ALA A 120 -0.29 10.98 -5.72
C ALA A 120 -0.62 11.74 -7.01
N ILE A 121 -1.63 11.30 -7.75
CA ILE A 121 -2.11 11.96 -8.96
C ILE A 121 -2.62 13.38 -8.65
N LEU A 122 -3.40 13.54 -7.58
CA LEU A 122 -3.88 14.85 -7.14
C LEU A 122 -2.72 15.82 -6.89
N ASN A 123 -1.67 15.37 -6.19
CA ASN A 123 -0.48 16.17 -5.92
C ASN A 123 0.23 16.60 -7.22
N ILE A 124 0.36 15.70 -8.20
CA ILE A 124 0.97 16.00 -9.51
C ILE A 124 0.13 17.07 -10.23
N VAL A 125 -1.20 16.93 -10.23
CA VAL A 125 -2.13 17.89 -10.84
C VAL A 125 -2.05 19.25 -10.18
N GLU A 126 -2.02 19.30 -8.85
CA GLU A 126 -1.90 20.57 -8.11
C GLU A 126 -0.56 21.26 -8.36
N GLN A 127 0.54 20.50 -8.38
CA GLN A 127 1.86 21.05 -8.73
C GLN A 127 1.90 21.56 -10.16
N ALA A 128 1.32 20.84 -11.11
CA ALA A 128 1.23 21.29 -12.51
C ALA A 128 0.40 22.57 -12.64
N LYS A 129 -0.70 22.71 -11.87
CA LYS A 129 -1.53 23.93 -11.84
C LYS A 129 -0.84 25.11 -11.17
N ALA A 130 -0.18 24.89 -10.03
CA ALA A 130 0.52 25.93 -9.29
C ALA A 130 1.67 26.56 -10.10
N ASN A 131 2.32 25.78 -10.93
CA ASN A 131 3.48 26.20 -11.74
C ASN A 131 3.10 26.76 -13.12
N ASN A 132 1.83 27.06 -13.37
CA ASN A 132 1.30 27.51 -14.66
C ASN A 132 1.99 28.77 -15.24
N ALA A 133 2.57 29.63 -14.40
CA ALA A 133 3.25 30.85 -14.84
C ALA A 133 4.74 30.66 -15.20
N VAL A 134 5.36 29.53 -14.79
CA VAL A 134 6.83 29.36 -14.83
C VAL A 134 7.26 28.13 -15.66
N GLN A 135 6.41 27.12 -15.84
CA GLN A 135 6.78 25.91 -16.56
C GLN A 135 6.35 25.95 -18.03
N SER A 136 7.27 25.48 -18.92
CA SER A 136 6.94 25.30 -20.33
C SER A 136 5.85 24.22 -20.48
N LEU A 137 5.02 24.36 -21.51
CA LEU A 137 4.01 23.37 -21.91
C LEU A 137 4.57 21.95 -21.97
N GLN A 138 5.82 21.81 -22.41
CA GLN A 138 6.53 20.54 -22.53
C GLN A 138 6.74 19.84 -21.19
N LYS A 139 7.07 20.57 -20.11
CA LYS A 139 7.27 19.98 -18.78
C LYS A 139 5.95 19.50 -18.18
N ARG A 140 4.85 20.18 -18.43
CA ARG A 140 3.51 19.75 -18.02
C ARG A 140 3.09 18.47 -18.74
N TYR A 141 3.32 18.42 -20.04
CA TYR A 141 3.05 17.22 -20.83
C TYR A 141 3.85 16.01 -20.35
N GLN A 142 5.11 16.21 -20.01
CA GLN A 142 5.97 15.15 -19.48
C GLN A 142 5.47 14.64 -18.12
N ALA A 143 5.06 15.53 -17.20
CA ALA A 143 4.50 15.15 -15.92
C ALA A 143 3.18 14.35 -16.04
N VAL A 144 2.35 14.68 -17.05
CA VAL A 144 1.11 13.92 -17.34
C VAL A 144 1.44 12.53 -17.87
N ILE A 145 2.43 12.40 -18.76
CA ILE A 145 2.86 11.10 -19.29
C ILE A 145 3.43 10.24 -18.17
N GLU A 146 4.34 10.78 -17.37
CA GLU A 146 4.92 10.07 -16.22
C GLU A 146 3.83 9.63 -15.22
N ALA A 147 2.86 10.49 -14.93
CA ALA A 147 1.72 10.15 -14.07
C ALA A 147 0.84 9.06 -14.69
N PHE A 148 0.66 9.06 -16.00
CA PHE A 148 -0.12 8.04 -16.69
C PHE A 148 0.59 6.68 -16.61
N ASP A 149 1.87 6.62 -16.97
CA ASP A 149 2.66 5.38 -17.00
C ASP A 149 2.85 4.79 -15.59
N GLU A 150 3.06 5.63 -14.60
CA GLU A 150 3.36 5.18 -13.23
C GLU A 150 2.10 4.83 -12.43
N TYR A 151 0.98 5.53 -12.66
CA TYR A 151 -0.20 5.43 -11.80
C TYR A 151 -1.47 4.94 -12.51
N ILE A 152 -1.70 5.30 -13.78
CA ILE A 152 -2.93 4.97 -14.50
C ILE A 152 -2.83 3.61 -15.18
N GLU A 153 -1.76 3.35 -15.91
CA GLU A 153 -1.58 2.12 -16.67
C GLU A 153 -1.69 0.86 -15.80
N PRO A 154 -1.02 0.80 -14.60
CA PRO A 154 -1.19 -0.35 -13.71
C PRO A 154 -2.61 -0.55 -13.21
N MET A 155 -3.36 0.53 -13.01
CA MET A 155 -4.76 0.44 -12.60
C MET A 155 -5.67 -0.02 -13.75
N LEU A 156 -5.37 0.36 -14.98
CA LEU A 156 -6.08 -0.13 -16.17
C LEU A 156 -5.96 -1.64 -16.30
N GLU A 157 -4.77 -2.19 -16.12
CA GLU A 157 -4.54 -3.64 -16.14
C GLU A 157 -5.38 -4.35 -15.07
N MET A 158 -5.47 -3.78 -13.87
CA MET A 158 -6.24 -4.38 -12.76
C MET A 158 -7.75 -4.37 -12.98
N VAL A 159 -8.30 -3.37 -13.65
CA VAL A 159 -9.74 -3.26 -13.88
C VAL A 159 -10.16 -3.85 -15.23
N ASP A 160 -9.21 -4.27 -16.07
CA ASP A 160 -9.50 -4.95 -17.33
C ASP A 160 -10.13 -6.32 -17.06
N ILE A 161 -11.36 -6.49 -17.49
CA ILE A 161 -12.11 -7.74 -17.35
C ILE A 161 -11.52 -8.91 -18.16
N ARG A 162 -10.58 -8.65 -19.07
CA ARG A 162 -9.86 -9.64 -19.86
C ARG A 162 -8.45 -9.91 -19.34
N GLY A 163 -8.02 -9.13 -18.36
CA GLY A 163 -6.67 -9.20 -17.80
C GLY A 163 -6.49 -10.37 -16.83
N ASP A 164 -5.21 -10.69 -16.58
CA ASP A 164 -4.81 -11.78 -15.67
C ASP A 164 -5.27 -11.55 -14.23
N PHE A 165 -5.36 -10.29 -13.81
CA PHE A 165 -5.90 -9.93 -12.50
C PHE A 165 -7.35 -10.38 -12.34
N HIS A 166 -8.21 -10.09 -13.33
CA HIS A 166 -9.61 -10.48 -13.29
C HIS A 166 -9.76 -12.00 -13.28
N ALA A 167 -8.97 -12.71 -14.08
CA ALA A 167 -8.96 -14.17 -14.11
C ALA A 167 -8.53 -14.77 -12.75
N CYS A 168 -7.51 -14.19 -12.11
CA CYS A 168 -7.07 -14.59 -10.78
C CYS A 168 -8.17 -14.42 -9.73
N PHE A 169 -8.81 -13.26 -9.69
CA PHE A 169 -9.87 -12.97 -8.71
C PHE A 169 -11.13 -13.82 -8.94
N ASN A 170 -11.53 -14.06 -10.17
CA ASN A 170 -12.64 -14.97 -10.48
C ASN A 170 -12.34 -16.40 -9.99
N THR A 171 -11.11 -16.86 -10.15
CA THR A 171 -10.69 -18.16 -9.64
C THR A 171 -10.80 -18.22 -8.12
N ILE A 172 -10.28 -17.20 -7.43
CA ILE A 172 -10.35 -17.10 -5.96
C ILE A 172 -11.80 -17.04 -5.49
N GLU A 173 -12.65 -16.23 -6.12
CA GLU A 173 -14.06 -16.11 -5.77
C GLU A 173 -14.81 -17.44 -5.95
N THR A 174 -14.52 -18.15 -7.02
CA THR A 174 -15.07 -19.49 -7.26
C THR A 174 -14.64 -20.47 -6.17
N GLN A 175 -13.36 -20.47 -5.79
CA GLN A 175 -12.84 -21.32 -4.72
C GLN A 175 -13.50 -21.00 -3.37
N ILE A 176 -13.64 -19.73 -3.03
CA ILE A 176 -14.33 -19.30 -1.79
C ILE A 176 -15.79 -19.74 -1.81
N SER A 177 -16.48 -19.58 -2.93
CA SER A 177 -17.88 -19.98 -3.06
C SER A 177 -18.08 -21.49 -2.88
N LEU A 178 -17.21 -22.30 -3.46
CA LEU A 178 -17.21 -23.75 -3.26
C LEU A 178 -17.00 -24.15 -1.79
N GLN A 179 -16.10 -23.44 -1.10
CA GLN A 179 -15.88 -23.69 0.34
C GLN A 179 -17.10 -23.30 1.20
N ILE A 180 -17.78 -22.21 0.88
CA ILE A 180 -19.03 -21.80 1.55
C ILE A 180 -20.11 -22.88 1.38
N GLU A 181 -20.29 -23.36 0.14
CA GLU A 181 -21.26 -24.42 -0.12
C GLU A 181 -20.93 -25.75 0.58
N GLN A 182 -19.63 -26.07 0.68
CA GLN A 182 -19.20 -27.28 1.40
C GLN A 182 -19.49 -27.17 2.90
N ILE A 183 -19.18 -26.03 3.51
CA ILE A 183 -19.48 -25.77 4.93
C ILE A 183 -20.98 -25.87 5.19
N ASP A 184 -21.80 -25.32 4.30
CA ASP A 184 -23.27 -25.41 4.41
C ASP A 184 -23.77 -26.86 4.32
N ARG A 185 -23.29 -27.62 3.37
CA ARG A 185 -23.67 -29.05 3.20
C ARG A 185 -23.30 -29.89 4.42
N LEU A 186 -22.18 -29.58 5.06
CA LEU A 186 -21.69 -30.33 6.22
C LEU A 186 -22.32 -29.85 7.52
N GLY A 187 -23.11 -28.76 7.52
CA GLY A 187 -23.73 -28.19 8.71
C GLY A 187 -22.71 -27.69 9.73
N LYS A 188 -21.50 -27.33 9.27
CA LYS A 188 -20.38 -26.94 10.12
C LYS A 188 -20.40 -25.45 10.45
N SER A 189 -19.38 -25.00 11.15
CA SER A 189 -19.24 -23.69 11.81
C SER A 189 -19.79 -22.51 10.99
N TYR A 190 -20.85 -21.88 11.48
CA TYR A 190 -21.42 -20.64 10.96
C TYR A 190 -20.38 -19.51 10.91
N GLN A 191 -19.41 -19.50 11.83
CA GLN A 191 -18.37 -18.47 11.87
C GLN A 191 -17.44 -18.57 10.68
N ASP A 192 -17.07 -19.77 10.25
CA ASP A 192 -16.19 -19.99 9.11
C ASP A 192 -16.87 -19.58 7.79
N LYS A 193 -18.14 -19.95 7.65
CA LYS A 193 -18.97 -19.49 6.54
C LYS A 193 -19.00 -17.96 6.47
N ARG A 194 -19.36 -17.29 7.58
CA ARG A 194 -19.43 -15.82 7.63
C ARG A 194 -18.11 -15.15 7.29
N MET A 195 -16.99 -15.70 7.74
CA MET A 195 -15.65 -15.19 7.42
C MET A 195 -15.37 -15.26 5.91
N LEU A 196 -15.69 -16.38 5.26
CA LEU A 196 -15.53 -16.54 3.82
C LEU A 196 -16.47 -15.62 3.03
N GLU A 197 -17.71 -15.46 3.46
CA GLU A 197 -18.66 -14.51 2.86
C GLU A 197 -18.14 -13.06 2.95
N GLN A 198 -17.57 -12.67 4.09
CA GLN A 198 -16.94 -11.35 4.25
C GLN A 198 -15.73 -11.16 3.34
N LEU A 199 -14.88 -12.18 3.21
CA LEU A 199 -13.74 -12.14 2.30
C LEU A 199 -14.21 -11.98 0.85
N ARG A 200 -15.20 -12.76 0.42
CA ARG A 200 -15.80 -12.67 -0.93
C ARG A 200 -16.35 -11.27 -1.20
N THR A 201 -17.12 -10.72 -0.26
CA THR A 201 -17.67 -9.37 -0.38
C THR A 201 -16.56 -8.33 -0.54
N ARG A 202 -15.48 -8.46 0.22
CA ARG A 202 -14.37 -7.51 0.16
C ARG A 202 -13.58 -7.59 -1.15
N ILE A 203 -13.45 -8.77 -1.75
CA ILE A 203 -12.86 -8.92 -3.09
C ILE A 203 -13.71 -8.18 -4.13
N LEU A 204 -15.04 -8.29 -4.05
CA LEU A 204 -15.95 -7.55 -4.92
C LEU A 204 -15.86 -6.03 -4.70
N GLU A 205 -15.82 -5.59 -3.44
CA GLU A 205 -15.62 -4.17 -3.08
C GLU A 205 -14.30 -3.62 -3.64
N MET A 206 -13.23 -4.39 -3.59
CA MET A 206 -11.93 -3.99 -4.14
C MET A 206 -12.02 -3.70 -5.65
N HIS A 207 -12.72 -4.51 -6.42
CA HIS A 207 -12.93 -4.25 -7.84
C HIS A 207 -13.71 -2.95 -8.09
N LEU A 208 -14.73 -2.66 -7.27
CA LEU A 208 -15.50 -1.43 -7.36
C LEU A 208 -14.67 -0.21 -7.02
N VAL A 209 -13.89 -0.30 -5.94
CA VAL A 209 -12.98 0.76 -5.51
C VAL A 209 -11.91 1.02 -6.57
N GLY A 210 -11.31 -0.02 -7.16
CA GLY A 210 -10.33 0.11 -8.23
C GLY A 210 -10.87 0.87 -9.44
N ARG A 211 -12.08 0.52 -9.91
CA ARG A 211 -12.74 1.21 -11.03
C ARG A 211 -13.06 2.67 -10.73
N GLU A 212 -13.55 2.94 -9.52
CA GLU A 212 -13.89 4.31 -9.10
C GLU A 212 -12.62 5.15 -8.97
N SER A 213 -11.55 4.60 -8.41
CA SER A 213 -10.25 5.25 -8.29
C SER A 213 -9.65 5.56 -9.66
N LEU A 214 -9.70 4.61 -10.60
CA LEU A 214 -9.25 4.84 -11.97
C LEU A 214 -10.05 5.97 -12.64
N ARG A 215 -11.38 5.97 -12.52
CA ARG A 215 -12.23 7.01 -13.09
C ARG A 215 -11.87 8.38 -12.54
N LYS A 216 -11.76 8.52 -11.23
CA LYS A 216 -11.36 9.78 -10.58
C LYS A 216 -9.98 10.25 -11.03
N SER A 217 -9.02 9.33 -11.11
CA SER A 217 -7.65 9.62 -11.56
C SER A 217 -7.63 10.14 -13.00
N ALA A 218 -8.39 9.52 -13.89
CA ALA A 218 -8.53 9.99 -15.27
C ALA A 218 -9.20 11.37 -15.33
N ASP A 219 -10.29 11.60 -14.58
CA ASP A 219 -10.97 12.88 -14.50
C ASP A 219 -10.07 14.01 -13.97
N MET A 220 -9.13 13.71 -13.07
CA MET A 220 -8.15 14.68 -12.54
C MET A 220 -7.11 15.11 -13.58
N LEU A 221 -6.70 14.21 -14.48
CA LEU A 221 -5.67 14.49 -15.49
C LEU A 221 -6.22 15.19 -16.72
N MET A 222 -7.50 15.03 -17.05
CA MET A 222 -8.13 15.64 -18.23
C MET A 222 -8.00 17.17 -18.34
N PRO A 223 -8.04 17.97 -17.25
CA PRO A 223 -7.96 19.44 -17.32
C PRO A 223 -6.52 19.99 -17.46
N LEU A 224 -5.46 19.18 -17.54
CA LEU A 224 -4.07 19.60 -17.65
C LEU A 224 -3.63 19.77 -19.10
#